data_8dfc615465657dcb16c33e76ceace3d5
#
_entry.id   8dfc615465657dcb16c33e76ceace3d5
#
_cell.length_a   1.000
_cell.length_b   1.000
_cell.length_c   1.000
_cell.angle_alpha   90.00
_cell.angle_beta   90.00
_cell.angle_gamma   90.00
#
_symmetry.space_group_name_H-M   'P 1'
#
loop_
_entity.id
_entity.type
_entity.pdbx_description
1 polymer ?
#
loop_
_entity_poly.entity_id
_entity_poly.type
_entity_poly.pdbx_seq_one_letter_code
_entity_poly.pdbx_strand_id
1 'polypeptide(L)' 'MCSKVMDFLTDDDFINYVLGVTPQSASQWETYFREHPEEMADAEEAKWL' A
#
# COMPACT_ATOMS: atom_id res chain seq x y z
N MET A 1 19.48 0.10 -4.22
CA MET A 1 18.25 0.83 -4.35
C MET A 1 17.18 0.24 -3.45
N CYS A 2 16.56 1.11 -2.68
CA CYS A 2 15.52 0.65 -1.76
C CYS A 2 14.18 0.61 -2.47
N SER A 3 13.66 -0.59 -2.64
CA SER A 3 12.31 -0.76 -3.13
C SER A 3 11.35 -0.68 -1.93
N LYS A 4 10.30 0.09 -2.07
CA LYS A 4 9.30 0.19 -1.00
C LYS A 4 8.37 -1.01 -0.96
N VAL A 5 8.52 -1.92 -1.90
CA VAL A 5 7.71 -3.14 -1.92
C VAL A 5 7.84 -3.91 -0.61
N MET A 6 9.07 -4.06 -0.13
CA MET A 6 9.29 -4.77 1.14
C MET A 6 8.67 -4.02 2.32
N ASP A 7 8.72 -2.69 2.29
CA ASP A 7 8.11 -1.89 3.35
C ASP A 7 6.60 -2.12 3.38
N PHE A 8 5.96 -2.16 2.22
CA PHE A 8 4.53 -2.43 2.16
C PHE A 8 4.20 -3.83 2.64
N LEU A 9 5.04 -4.80 2.31
CA LEU A 9 4.79 -6.19 2.70
C LEU A 9 4.90 -6.40 4.20
N THR A 10 5.65 -5.54 4.89
CA THR A 10 5.81 -5.66 6.33
C THR A 10 4.90 -4.70 7.10
N ASP A 11 4.10 -3.90 6.41
CA ASP A 11 3.21 -2.93 7.02
C ASP A 11 1.83 -3.56 7.21
N ASP A 12 1.45 -3.80 8.47
CA ASP A 12 0.18 -4.43 8.78
C ASP A 12 -1.01 -3.61 8.30
N ASP A 13 -0.92 -2.28 8.37
CA ASP A 13 -1.98 -1.42 7.89
C ASP A 13 -2.20 -1.59 6.39
N PHE A 14 -1.10 -1.68 5.65
CA PHE A 14 -1.20 -1.89 4.21
C PHE A 14 -1.79 -3.25 3.89
N ILE A 15 -1.36 -4.27 4.62
CA ILE A 15 -1.87 -5.62 4.42
C ILE A 15 -3.38 -5.66 4.67
N ASN A 16 -3.83 -5.01 5.73
CA ASN A 16 -5.26 -4.93 6.02
C ASN A 16 -6.02 -4.21 4.93
N TYR A 17 -5.41 -3.16 4.36
CA TYR A 17 -6.02 -2.44 3.26
C TYR A 17 -6.20 -3.35 2.03
N VAL A 18 -5.16 -4.11 1.69
CA VAL A 18 -5.20 -5.00 0.54
C VAL A 18 -6.25 -6.09 0.72
N LEU A 19 -6.36 -6.62 1.93
CA LEU A 19 -7.32 -7.68 2.23
C LEU A 19 -8.74 -7.14 2.40
N GLY A 20 -8.92 -5.82 2.48
CA GLY A 20 -10.23 -5.22 2.64
C GLY A 20 -10.82 -5.40 4.02
N VAL A 21 -9.98 -5.61 5.03
CA VAL A 21 -10.44 -5.85 6.40
C VAL A 21 -10.90 -4.56 7.05
N THR A 22 -10.26 -3.44 6.72
CA THR A 22 -10.57 -2.14 7.33
C THR A 22 -10.92 -1.12 6.25
N PRO A 23 -12.22 -0.87 6.02
CA PRO A 23 -12.63 0.11 5.00
C PRO A 23 -12.10 1.53 5.26
N GLN A 24 -11.90 1.88 6.53
CA GLN A 24 -11.38 3.19 6.89
C GLN A 24 -9.96 3.38 6.41
N SER A 25 -9.16 2.34 6.48
CA SER A 25 -7.79 2.38 5.99
C SER A 25 -7.74 2.58 4.48
N ALA A 26 -8.73 2.08 3.76
CA ALA A 26 -8.76 2.21 2.31
C ALA A 26 -8.78 3.67 1.89
N SER A 27 -9.58 4.51 2.56
CA SER A 27 -9.65 5.94 2.25
C SER A 27 -8.31 6.61 2.48
N GLN A 28 -7.64 6.28 3.57
CA GLN A 28 -6.35 6.87 3.90
C GLN A 28 -5.29 6.47 2.88
N TRP A 29 -5.27 5.22 2.49
CA TRP A 29 -4.30 4.74 1.51
C TRP A 29 -4.55 5.31 0.12
N GLU A 30 -5.81 5.47 -0.27
CA GLU A 30 -6.14 6.08 -1.55
C GLU A 30 -5.67 7.51 -1.60
N THR A 31 -5.87 8.27 -0.51
CA THR A 31 -5.39 9.64 -0.43
C THR A 31 -3.87 9.69 -0.48
N TYR A 32 -3.23 8.80 0.24
CA TYR A 32 -1.78 8.73 0.27
C TYR A 32 -1.21 8.49 -1.13
N PHE A 33 -1.76 7.54 -1.85
CA PHE A 33 -1.26 7.22 -3.19
C PHE A 33 -1.59 8.29 -4.21
N ARG A 34 -2.65 9.04 -3.97
CA ARG A 34 -2.97 10.19 -4.83
C ARG A 34 -1.89 11.25 -4.71
N GLU A 35 -1.37 11.44 -3.51
CA GLU A 35 -0.32 12.41 -3.26
C GLU A 35 1.07 11.88 -3.59
N HIS A 36 1.21 10.57 -3.59
CA HIS A 36 2.49 9.89 -3.86
C HIS A 36 2.33 8.85 -4.96
N PRO A 37 2.06 9.31 -6.20
CA PRO A 37 1.82 8.37 -7.29
C PRO A 37 3.01 7.48 -7.60
N GLU A 38 4.22 7.93 -7.28
CA GLU A 38 5.43 7.14 -7.52
C GLU A 38 5.46 5.90 -6.63
N GLU A 39 4.78 5.94 -5.48
CA GLU A 39 4.75 4.79 -4.58
C GLU A 39 3.63 3.82 -4.94
N MET A 40 2.68 4.27 -5.76
CA MET A 40 1.58 3.40 -6.16
C MET A 40 2.08 2.19 -6.94
N ALA A 41 3.11 2.37 -7.76
CA ALA A 41 3.67 1.27 -8.52
C ALA A 41 4.25 0.20 -7.60
N ASP A 42 4.95 0.63 -6.55
CA ASP A 42 5.51 -0.30 -5.57
C ASP A 42 4.41 -1.03 -4.81
N ALA A 43 3.35 -0.32 -4.46
CA ALA A 43 2.22 -0.93 -3.76
C ALA A 43 1.51 -1.95 -4.65
N GLU A 44 1.35 -1.65 -5.92
CA GLU A 44 0.75 -2.58 -6.86
C GLU A 44 1.57 -3.87 -6.95
N GLU A 45 2.88 -3.73 -7.01
CA GLU A 45 3.75 -4.89 -7.08
C GLU A 45 3.64 -5.72 -5.80
N ALA A 46 3.55 -5.06 -4.65
CA ALA A 46 3.42 -5.75 -3.38
C ALA A 46 2.14 -6.57 -3.31
N LYS A 47 1.07 -6.12 -3.93
CA LYS A 47 -0.20 -6.85 -3.94
C LYS A 47 -0.08 -8.21 -4.63
N TRP A 48 0.84 -8.32 -5.56
CA TRP A 48 0.95 -9.52 -6.39
C TRP A 48 2.01 -10.50 -5.87
N LEU A 49 2.71 -10.13 -4.83
CA LEU A 49 3.68 -11.02 -4.22
C LEU A 49 3.02 -11.85 -3.12
#